data_1b8e17779e42e80723a4be0b5c5c4c4f
#
_entry.id   1b8e17779e42e80723a4be0b5c5c4c4f
#
_cell.length_a   1.000
_cell.length_b   1.000
_cell.length_c   1.000
_cell.angle_alpha   90.00
_cell.angle_beta   90.00
_cell.angle_gamma   90.00
#
_symmetry.space_group_name_H-M   'P 1'
#
loop_
_entity.id
_entity.type
_entity.pdbx_description
1 polymer ?
#
loop_
_entity_poly.entity_id
_entity_poly.type
_entity_poly.pdbx_seq_one_letter_code
_entity_poly.pdbx_strand_id
1 'polypeptide(L)'
;AEAALSTARIQLGYCYVKAPFEGRISRNLYDVGNYISGSLQSTKLATIYQDKKMYAYFNIEDNQYLKMLLNQSKGKHSVPSDRVEILFQEPTSRSYYGRLDYLSPNVDLSTGTLSIRAEVDNPAGELKSGLYISIRLPYGSREHAILVRDASIATDQLGKYMYVVNDSNVVEYRPVETGQLVNDTLRVIDEGISPTDRYVTKALLKVRAGMPVRPVLEKN
;
A
#
# COMPACT_ATOMS: atom_id res chain seq x y z
N ALA A 1 -34.86 40.50 31.58
CA ALA A 1 -35.68 39.27 31.47
C ALA A 1 -35.07 38.25 30.49
N GLU A 2 -34.74 38.63 29.26
CA GLU A 2 -34.21 37.69 28.24
C GLU A 2 -32.84 37.08 28.60
N ALA A 3 -31.91 37.89 29.14
CA ALA A 3 -30.59 37.40 29.59
C ALA A 3 -30.71 36.36 30.73
N ALA A 4 -31.62 36.60 31.67
CA ALA A 4 -31.85 35.66 32.76
C ALA A 4 -32.46 34.32 32.26
N LEU A 5 -33.39 34.40 31.28
CA LEU A 5 -33.96 33.22 30.63
C LEU A 5 -32.88 32.43 29.86
N SER A 6 -32.02 33.12 29.12
CA SER A 6 -30.90 32.51 28.40
C SER A 6 -29.95 31.77 29.37
N THR A 7 -29.57 32.41 30.47
CA THR A 7 -28.71 31.79 31.48
C THR A 7 -29.36 30.54 32.09
N ALA A 8 -30.65 30.61 32.43
CA ALA A 8 -31.38 29.48 32.99
C ALA A 8 -31.46 28.30 31.99
N ARG A 9 -31.65 28.56 30.67
CA ARG A 9 -31.66 27.56 29.60
C ARG A 9 -30.28 26.89 29.45
N ILE A 10 -29.17 27.65 29.57
CA ILE A 10 -27.84 27.12 29.50
C ILE A 10 -27.59 26.21 30.71
N GLN A 11 -27.96 26.65 31.92
CA GLN A 11 -27.81 25.82 33.12
C GLN A 11 -28.61 24.53 33.05
N LEU A 12 -29.85 24.57 32.53
CA LEU A 12 -30.65 23.37 32.28
C LEU A 12 -29.98 22.47 31.22
N GLY A 13 -29.35 23.05 30.19
CA GLY A 13 -28.59 22.31 29.16
C GLY A 13 -27.46 21.51 29.74
N TYR A 14 -26.77 21.99 30.76
CA TYR A 14 -25.70 21.25 31.44
C TYR A 14 -26.17 20.02 32.21
N CYS A 15 -27.45 19.93 32.53
CA CYS A 15 -28.02 18.73 33.14
C CYS A 15 -28.15 17.54 32.15
N TYR A 16 -28.02 17.81 30.84
CA TYR A 16 -28.13 16.82 29.78
C TYR A 16 -26.84 16.77 28.96
N VAL A 17 -25.94 15.85 29.31
CA VAL A 17 -24.69 15.64 28.55
C VAL A 17 -25.00 14.84 27.30
N LYS A 18 -24.84 15.45 26.12
CA LYS A 18 -25.09 14.82 24.83
C LYS A 18 -23.79 14.56 24.08
N ALA A 19 -23.78 13.51 23.26
CA ALA A 19 -22.71 13.25 22.33
C ALA A 19 -22.59 14.38 21.31
N PRO A 20 -21.39 14.92 21.04
CA PRO A 20 -21.18 15.99 20.07
C PRO A 20 -21.28 15.51 18.60
N PHE A 21 -21.15 14.21 18.37
CA PHE A 21 -21.25 13.58 17.05
C PHE A 21 -21.77 12.13 17.18
N GLU A 22 -22.18 11.56 16.06
CA GLU A 22 -22.60 10.16 15.97
C GLU A 22 -21.38 9.24 16.08
N GLY A 23 -21.45 8.25 16.96
CA GLY A 23 -20.33 7.33 17.16
C GLY A 23 -20.65 6.24 18.17
N ARG A 24 -19.66 5.41 18.45
CA ARG A 24 -19.75 4.33 19.45
C ARG A 24 -19.18 4.84 20.78
N ILE A 25 -19.96 4.74 21.83
CA ILE A 25 -19.53 5.09 23.18
C ILE A 25 -18.69 3.97 23.79
N SER A 26 -17.64 4.32 24.52
CA SER A 26 -16.88 3.41 25.38
C SER A 26 -17.70 3.10 26.66
N ARG A 27 -17.09 2.29 27.53
CA ARG A 27 -17.68 2.11 28.88
C ARG A 27 -17.76 3.48 29.60
N ASN A 28 -18.80 3.67 30.39
CA ASN A 28 -18.88 4.74 31.36
C ASN A 28 -17.78 4.55 32.43
N LEU A 29 -17.23 5.67 32.89
CA LEU A 29 -16.20 5.69 33.94
C LEU A 29 -16.81 5.95 35.32
N TYR A 30 -18.05 6.39 35.36
CA TYR A 30 -18.80 6.72 36.60
C TYR A 30 -20.18 6.11 36.53
N ASP A 31 -20.65 5.65 37.67
CA ASP A 31 -21.97 5.06 37.83
C ASP A 31 -22.97 6.06 38.46
N VAL A 32 -24.25 5.72 38.41
CA VAL A 32 -25.29 6.53 39.03
C VAL A 32 -25.04 6.60 40.55
N GLY A 33 -25.05 7.81 41.08
CA GLY A 33 -24.75 8.10 42.48
C GLY A 33 -23.32 8.59 42.74
N ASN A 34 -22.42 8.52 41.75
CA ASN A 34 -21.09 9.09 41.88
C ASN A 34 -21.15 10.63 41.81
N TYR A 35 -20.38 11.28 42.66
CA TYR A 35 -20.19 12.73 42.61
C TYR A 35 -19.17 13.06 41.51
N ILE A 36 -19.52 14.01 40.63
CA ILE A 36 -18.66 14.50 39.55
C ILE A 36 -18.50 16.00 39.69
N SER A 37 -17.26 16.47 39.76
CA SER A 37 -16.95 17.89 39.78
C SER A 37 -16.32 18.31 38.43
N GLY A 38 -16.82 19.43 37.89
CA GLY A 38 -16.27 20.04 36.68
C GLY A 38 -15.59 21.39 36.90
N SER A 39 -15.45 21.82 38.17
CA SER A 39 -15.05 23.21 38.48
C SER A 39 -13.56 23.50 38.41
N LEU A 40 -12.70 22.51 38.65
CA LEU A 40 -11.23 22.70 38.67
C LEU A 40 -10.49 21.84 37.65
N GLN A 41 -11.02 20.68 37.35
CA GLN A 41 -10.48 19.77 36.35
C GLN A 41 -11.65 19.15 35.56
N SER A 42 -11.49 19.07 34.25
CA SER A 42 -12.48 18.39 33.41
C SER A 42 -12.50 16.89 33.72
N THR A 43 -13.68 16.35 34.06
CA THR A 43 -13.88 14.94 34.34
C THR A 43 -14.33 14.22 33.08
N LYS A 44 -13.56 13.22 32.68
CA LYS A 44 -13.86 12.39 31.50
C LYS A 44 -14.94 11.36 31.86
N LEU A 45 -16.13 11.49 31.34
CA LEU A 45 -17.26 10.58 31.60
C LEU A 45 -17.19 9.30 30.75
N ALA A 46 -16.96 9.47 29.47
CA ALA A 46 -16.83 8.39 28.49
C ALA A 46 -16.06 8.90 27.29
N THR A 47 -15.66 8.00 26.42
CA THR A 47 -15.07 8.35 25.12
C THR A 47 -16.02 7.91 24.01
N ILE A 48 -16.19 8.78 23.01
CA ILE A 48 -17.00 8.48 21.82
C ILE A 48 -16.01 8.33 20.67
N TYR A 49 -16.13 7.21 19.94
CA TYR A 49 -15.33 6.91 18.76
C TYR A 49 -16.21 6.98 17.52
N GLN A 50 -15.77 7.76 16.54
CA GLN A 50 -16.32 7.68 15.19
C GLN A 50 -15.55 6.59 14.45
N ASP A 51 -16.15 5.42 14.31
CA ASP A 51 -15.50 4.25 13.76
C ASP A 51 -15.99 3.84 12.34
N LYS A 52 -16.88 4.63 11.74
CA LYS A 52 -17.36 4.44 10.35
C LYS A 52 -16.28 4.72 9.31
N LYS A 53 -15.38 5.67 9.63
CA LYS A 53 -14.22 6.03 8.83
C LYS A 53 -12.97 5.94 9.69
N MET A 54 -11.95 5.32 9.16
CA MET A 54 -10.67 5.13 9.84
C MET A 54 -9.56 5.80 9.03
N TYR A 55 -8.49 6.16 9.70
CA TYR A 55 -7.30 6.70 9.06
C TYR A 55 -6.14 5.74 9.21
N ALA A 56 -5.55 5.36 8.08
CA ALA A 56 -4.33 4.58 8.03
C ALA A 56 -3.15 5.53 7.84
N TYR A 57 -2.25 5.60 8.84
CA TYR A 57 -1.02 6.38 8.79
C TYR A 57 0.15 5.47 8.45
N PHE A 58 0.97 5.88 7.52
CA PHE A 58 2.18 5.18 7.14
C PHE A 58 3.22 6.14 6.61
N ASN A 59 4.47 5.70 6.59
CA ASN A 59 5.58 6.51 6.13
C ASN A 59 6.22 5.88 4.89
N ILE A 60 6.68 6.72 3.97
CA ILE A 60 7.50 6.32 2.82
C ILE A 60 8.85 7.02 2.90
N GLU A 61 9.88 6.39 2.38
CA GLU A 61 11.21 7.00 2.26
C GLU A 61 11.20 8.13 1.21
N ASP A 62 12.01 9.15 1.43
CA ASP A 62 12.18 10.28 0.52
C ASP A 62 12.57 9.84 -0.89
N ASN A 63 13.46 8.84 -1.00
CA ASN A 63 13.86 8.25 -2.28
C ASN A 63 12.71 7.59 -3.03
N GLN A 64 11.77 6.97 -2.32
CA GLN A 64 10.57 6.38 -2.93
C GLN A 64 9.65 7.48 -3.46
N TYR A 65 9.48 8.55 -2.68
CA TYR A 65 8.72 9.72 -3.10
C TYR A 65 9.30 10.36 -4.38
N LEU A 66 10.62 10.55 -4.43
CA LEU A 66 11.29 11.08 -5.62
C LEU A 66 11.11 10.18 -6.85
N LYS A 67 11.16 8.85 -6.69
CA LYS A 67 10.87 7.90 -7.78
C LYS A 67 9.43 8.03 -8.27
N MET A 68 8.47 8.23 -7.37
CA MET A 68 7.07 8.47 -7.74
C MET A 68 6.92 9.74 -8.56
N LEU A 69 7.55 10.84 -8.16
CA LEU A 69 7.53 12.10 -8.90
C LEU A 69 8.18 11.98 -10.29
N LEU A 70 9.33 11.31 -10.40
CA LEU A 70 10.01 11.09 -11.66
C LEU A 70 9.21 10.22 -12.63
N ASN A 71 8.49 9.21 -12.12
CA ASN A 71 7.61 8.38 -12.93
C ASN A 71 6.40 9.17 -13.44
N GLN A 72 5.84 10.06 -12.62
CA GLN A 72 4.75 10.93 -12.99
C GLN A 72 5.17 11.94 -14.09
N SER A 73 6.37 12.52 -14.00
CA SER A 73 6.87 13.51 -14.96
C SER A 73 7.19 12.91 -16.33
N LYS A 74 7.49 11.61 -16.42
CA LYS A 74 7.81 10.92 -17.68
C LYS A 74 6.58 10.52 -18.50
N GLY A 75 5.38 10.98 -18.15
CA GLY A 75 4.15 10.70 -18.91
C GLY A 75 3.77 9.22 -18.99
N LYS A 76 4.52 8.35 -18.32
CA LYS A 76 4.11 6.97 -18.09
C LYS A 76 2.98 7.08 -17.07
N HIS A 77 1.76 6.83 -17.51
CA HIS A 77 0.54 6.89 -16.70
C HIS A 77 0.67 6.06 -15.40
N SER A 78 1.36 6.61 -14.47
CA SER A 78 1.29 6.19 -13.08
C SER A 78 0.80 7.39 -12.29
N VAL A 79 -0.49 7.69 -12.48
CA VAL A 79 -1.22 8.30 -11.38
C VAL A 79 -1.02 7.31 -10.24
N PRO A 80 -0.42 7.70 -9.10
CA PRO A 80 -0.59 6.90 -7.92
C PRO A 80 -2.09 6.71 -7.84
N SER A 81 -2.56 5.49 -7.93
CA SER A 81 -3.96 5.24 -7.66
C SER A 81 -4.18 5.86 -6.30
N ASP A 82 -5.07 6.84 -6.17
CA ASP A 82 -5.43 7.39 -4.85
C ASP A 82 -5.86 6.28 -3.89
N ARG A 83 -6.01 5.10 -4.45
CA ARG A 83 -6.45 3.89 -3.77
C ARG A 83 -5.25 3.02 -3.42
N VAL A 84 -5.10 2.76 -2.13
CA VAL A 84 -4.08 1.87 -1.57
C VAL A 84 -4.74 0.63 -0.98
N GLU A 85 -4.09 -0.52 -1.11
CA GLU A 85 -4.55 -1.77 -0.51
C GLU A 85 -4.00 -1.87 0.91
N ILE A 86 -4.89 -2.21 1.84
CA ILE A 86 -4.56 -2.40 3.26
C ILE A 86 -4.51 -3.89 3.54
N LEU A 87 -3.38 -4.33 4.03
CA LEU A 87 -3.08 -5.72 4.35
C LEU A 87 -2.94 -5.88 5.86
N PHE A 88 -3.46 -6.97 6.38
CA PHE A 88 -3.32 -7.37 7.77
C PHE A 88 -2.36 -8.57 7.86
N GLN A 89 -1.80 -8.82 9.02
CA GLN A 89 -0.94 -9.99 9.24
C GLN A 89 -1.70 -11.30 9.02
N GLU A 90 -2.96 -11.34 9.45
CA GLU A 90 -3.84 -12.47 9.21
C GLU A 90 -4.76 -12.18 8.01
N PRO A 91 -5.06 -13.17 7.19
CA PRO A 91 -5.97 -13.01 6.07
C PRO A 91 -7.36 -12.64 6.58
N THR A 92 -7.84 -11.51 6.12
CA THR A 92 -9.19 -11.03 6.40
C THR A 92 -10.19 -11.58 5.38
N SER A 93 -11.44 -11.75 5.79
CA SER A 93 -12.52 -12.18 4.88
C SER A 93 -12.84 -11.18 3.77
N ARG A 94 -12.34 -9.95 3.89
CA ARG A 94 -12.55 -8.84 2.95
C ARG A 94 -11.24 -8.13 2.67
N SER A 95 -11.10 -7.61 1.44
CA SER A 95 -10.04 -6.69 1.09
C SER A 95 -10.43 -5.28 1.51
N TYR A 96 -9.53 -4.58 2.16
CA TYR A 96 -9.71 -3.20 2.57
C TYR A 96 -8.87 -2.29 1.69
N TYR A 97 -9.45 -1.18 1.29
CA TYR A 97 -8.79 -0.18 0.48
C TYR A 97 -8.94 1.19 1.13
N GLY A 98 -7.87 1.95 1.10
CA GLY A 98 -7.86 3.33 1.53
C GLY A 98 -7.73 4.28 0.34
N ARG A 99 -8.22 5.49 0.50
CA ARG A 99 -7.98 6.60 -0.43
C ARG A 99 -6.99 7.56 0.21
N LEU A 100 -5.90 7.85 -0.48
CA LEU A 100 -4.93 8.84 -0.04
C LEU A 100 -5.58 10.21 0.07
N ASP A 101 -5.52 10.83 1.24
CA ASP A 101 -6.11 12.15 1.49
C ASP A 101 -5.11 13.16 2.04
N TYR A 102 -3.94 12.70 2.50
CA TYR A 102 -2.91 13.58 3.03
C TYR A 102 -1.50 13.04 2.75
N LEU A 103 -0.62 13.93 2.33
CA LEU A 103 0.82 13.74 2.23
C LEU A 103 1.50 14.87 2.99
N SER A 104 2.43 14.53 3.88
CA SER A 104 3.20 15.55 4.62
C SER A 104 3.96 16.47 3.64
N PRO A 105 3.90 17.79 3.84
CA PRO A 105 4.69 18.72 3.05
C PRO A 105 6.18 18.70 3.38
N ASN A 106 6.57 18.11 4.50
CA ASN A 106 7.93 18.06 5.00
C ASN A 106 8.40 16.62 5.18
N VAL A 107 9.68 16.38 4.92
CA VAL A 107 10.37 15.15 5.29
C VAL A 107 10.75 15.24 6.78
N ASP A 108 10.51 14.19 7.53
CA ASP A 108 11.03 14.05 8.89
C ASP A 108 12.54 13.80 8.80
N LEU A 109 13.34 14.76 9.24
CA LEU A 109 14.82 14.71 9.15
C LEU A 109 15.44 13.62 10.03
N SER A 110 14.73 13.15 11.05
CA SER A 110 15.24 12.09 11.93
C SER A 110 15.13 10.71 11.31
N THR A 111 14.16 10.48 10.45
CA THR A 111 13.86 9.20 9.81
C THR A 111 14.06 9.19 8.29
N GLY A 112 14.18 10.36 7.65
CA GLY A 112 14.23 10.49 6.19
C GLY A 112 12.92 10.07 5.51
N THR A 113 11.78 10.21 6.20
CA THR A 113 10.50 9.73 5.67
C THR A 113 9.45 10.84 5.56
N LEU A 114 8.47 10.62 4.68
CA LEU A 114 7.26 11.43 4.58
C LEU A 114 6.07 10.65 5.13
N SER A 115 5.27 11.32 5.97
CA SER A 115 4.04 10.72 6.49
C SER A 115 2.89 10.87 5.49
N ILE A 116 2.19 9.78 5.27
CA ILE A 116 1.02 9.69 4.38
C ILE A 116 -0.16 9.19 5.20
N ARG A 117 -1.34 9.65 4.83
CA ARG A 117 -2.60 9.20 5.40
C ARG A 117 -3.54 8.73 4.30
N ALA A 118 -4.21 7.63 4.56
CA ALA A 118 -5.31 7.15 3.75
C ALA A 118 -6.59 7.05 4.58
N GLU A 119 -7.69 7.52 4.02
CA GLU A 119 -9.03 7.33 4.58
C GLU A 119 -9.55 5.95 4.16
N VAL A 120 -10.10 5.21 5.12
CA VAL A 120 -10.58 3.84 4.97
C VAL A 120 -12.00 3.74 5.47
N ASP A 121 -12.91 3.29 4.62
CA ASP A 121 -14.28 3.03 5.03
C ASP A 121 -14.38 1.77 5.91
N ASN A 122 -15.11 1.88 7.01
CA ASN A 122 -15.31 0.81 7.99
C ASN A 122 -16.81 0.61 8.30
N PRO A 123 -17.64 0.30 7.31
CA PRO A 123 -19.10 0.24 7.50
C PRO A 123 -19.53 -0.85 8.49
N ALA A 124 -18.81 -1.93 8.58
CA ALA A 124 -19.09 -3.04 9.51
C ALA A 124 -18.52 -2.80 10.92
N GLY A 125 -17.67 -1.77 11.13
CA GLY A 125 -17.02 -1.50 12.40
C GLY A 125 -16.00 -2.58 12.83
N GLU A 126 -15.46 -3.33 11.87
CA GLU A 126 -14.49 -4.40 12.09
C GLU A 126 -13.10 -3.85 12.42
N LEU A 127 -12.72 -2.77 11.73
CA LEU A 127 -11.45 -2.10 11.96
C LEU A 127 -11.48 -1.35 13.29
N LYS A 128 -10.39 -1.45 14.04
CA LYS A 128 -10.20 -0.76 15.32
C LYS A 128 -8.96 0.11 15.27
N SER A 129 -9.01 1.25 15.96
CA SER A 129 -7.83 2.09 16.14
C SER A 129 -6.75 1.31 16.92
N GLY A 130 -5.51 1.43 16.44
CA GLY A 130 -4.35 0.73 17.01
C GLY A 130 -4.04 -0.61 16.35
N LEU A 131 -4.80 -1.05 15.35
CA LEU A 131 -4.42 -2.23 14.56
C LEU A 131 -3.14 -1.94 13.75
N TYR A 132 -2.25 -2.94 13.75
CA TYR A 132 -1.09 -2.92 12.86
C TYR A 132 -1.51 -3.32 11.45
N ILE A 133 -1.10 -2.54 10.47
CA ILE A 133 -1.44 -2.73 9.05
C ILE A 133 -0.20 -2.60 8.18
N SER A 134 -0.22 -3.26 7.04
CA SER A 134 0.72 -3.05 5.94
C SER A 134 -0.01 -2.40 4.78
N ILE A 135 0.66 -1.49 4.10
CA ILE A 135 0.08 -0.77 2.95
C ILE A 135 0.81 -1.19 1.69
N ARG A 136 0.04 -1.61 0.68
CA ARG A 136 0.57 -1.78 -0.67
C ARG A 136 0.26 -0.52 -1.46
N LEU A 137 1.30 0.31 -1.65
CA LEU A 137 1.22 1.55 -2.41
C LEU A 137 1.68 1.29 -3.85
N PRO A 138 0.81 1.34 -4.85
CA PRO A 138 1.21 1.27 -6.24
C PRO A 138 1.89 2.59 -6.64
N TYR A 139 3.16 2.57 -7.01
CA TYR A 139 3.92 3.77 -7.38
C TYR A 139 4.32 3.82 -8.85
N GLY A 140 3.87 2.87 -9.66
CA GLY A 140 4.11 2.86 -11.10
C GLY A 140 3.43 1.68 -11.78
N SER A 141 3.11 1.85 -13.05
CA SER A 141 2.72 0.79 -13.96
C SER A 141 3.61 0.85 -15.19
N ARG A 142 3.97 -0.29 -15.73
CA ARG A 142 4.63 -0.39 -17.01
C ARG A 142 3.68 -1.07 -17.97
N GLU A 143 3.18 -0.30 -18.93
CA GLU A 143 2.50 -0.88 -20.07
C GLU A 143 3.53 -1.63 -20.91
N HIS A 144 3.20 -2.82 -21.37
CA HIS A 144 4.08 -3.68 -22.19
C HIS A 144 5.37 -4.16 -21.49
N ALA A 145 5.36 -4.32 -20.16
CA ALA A 145 6.47 -4.96 -19.47
C ALA A 145 6.65 -6.41 -19.92
N ILE A 146 7.88 -6.78 -20.27
CA ILE A 146 8.19 -8.16 -20.59
C ILE A 146 8.42 -8.89 -19.26
N LEU A 147 7.59 -9.90 -18.99
CA LEU A 147 7.67 -10.74 -17.82
C LEU A 147 8.21 -12.11 -18.21
N VAL A 148 9.26 -12.56 -17.54
CA VAL A 148 9.84 -13.88 -17.72
C VAL A 148 9.88 -14.62 -16.39
N ARG A 149 9.96 -15.94 -16.42
CA ARG A 149 10.18 -16.71 -15.20
C ARG A 149 11.54 -16.38 -14.60
N ASP A 150 11.63 -16.00 -13.35
CA ASP A 150 12.90 -15.66 -12.66
C ASP A 150 13.90 -16.83 -12.76
N ALA A 151 13.43 -18.06 -12.67
CA ALA A 151 14.23 -19.27 -12.84
C ALA A 151 14.86 -19.44 -14.25
N SER A 152 14.47 -18.63 -15.23
CA SER A 152 15.05 -18.65 -16.60
C SER A 152 16.19 -17.66 -16.77
N ILE A 153 16.48 -16.88 -15.75
CA ILE A 153 17.57 -15.92 -15.73
C ILE A 153 18.77 -16.57 -15.06
N ALA A 154 19.89 -16.60 -15.75
CA ALA A 154 21.15 -17.04 -15.20
C ALA A 154 22.09 -15.87 -14.92
N THR A 155 23.11 -16.08 -14.12
CA THR A 155 24.11 -15.06 -13.79
C THR A 155 25.51 -15.63 -14.02
N ASP A 156 26.36 -14.84 -14.65
CA ASP A 156 27.78 -15.13 -14.81
C ASP A 156 28.64 -13.93 -14.39
N GLN A 157 29.92 -13.94 -14.76
CA GLN A 157 30.84 -12.86 -14.43
C GLN A 157 30.53 -11.53 -15.13
N LEU A 158 29.80 -11.57 -16.25
CA LEU A 158 29.41 -10.42 -17.05
C LEU A 158 28.07 -9.82 -16.61
N GLY A 159 27.31 -10.55 -15.78
CA GLY A 159 26.01 -10.09 -15.28
C GLY A 159 24.90 -11.13 -15.47
N LYS A 160 23.68 -10.63 -15.62
CA LYS A 160 22.50 -11.48 -15.85
C LYS A 160 22.27 -11.71 -17.33
N TYR A 161 21.92 -12.93 -17.67
CA TYR A 161 21.67 -13.33 -19.06
C TYR A 161 20.52 -14.33 -19.18
N MET A 162 20.02 -14.49 -20.37
CA MET A 162 19.03 -15.49 -20.74
C MET A 162 19.47 -16.23 -22.00
N TYR A 163 19.02 -17.47 -22.14
CA TYR A 163 19.13 -18.19 -23.39
C TYR A 163 17.87 -17.98 -24.23
N VAL A 164 18.04 -17.39 -25.39
CA VAL A 164 16.99 -17.15 -26.39
C VAL A 164 17.18 -18.11 -27.55
N VAL A 165 16.10 -18.58 -28.13
CA VAL A 165 16.14 -19.48 -29.30
C VAL A 165 15.75 -18.68 -30.56
N ASN A 166 16.67 -18.56 -31.48
CA ASN A 166 16.48 -17.84 -32.74
C ASN A 166 15.58 -18.62 -33.74
N ASP A 167 15.28 -18.02 -34.88
CA ASP A 167 14.43 -18.63 -35.90
C ASP A 167 15.04 -19.87 -36.53
N SER A 168 16.36 -20.02 -36.49
CA SER A 168 17.09 -21.22 -36.93
C SER A 168 17.13 -22.35 -35.87
N ASN A 169 16.40 -22.17 -34.76
CA ASN A 169 16.39 -23.05 -33.58
C ASN A 169 17.78 -23.25 -32.94
N VAL A 170 18.58 -22.22 -32.94
CA VAL A 170 19.89 -22.20 -32.29
C VAL A 170 19.79 -21.33 -31.02
N VAL A 171 20.43 -21.77 -29.94
CA VAL A 171 20.45 -21.06 -28.67
C VAL A 171 21.44 -19.90 -28.76
N GLU A 172 20.99 -18.73 -28.38
CA GLU A 172 21.80 -17.51 -28.26
C GLU A 172 21.92 -17.09 -26.77
N TYR A 173 23.13 -16.70 -26.39
CA TYR A 173 23.37 -16.01 -25.12
C TYR A 173 22.99 -14.56 -25.28
N ARG A 174 22.09 -14.06 -24.43
CA ARG A 174 21.65 -12.67 -24.49
C ARG A 174 21.71 -12.02 -23.11
N PRO A 175 22.60 -11.01 -22.94
CA PRO A 175 22.62 -10.22 -21.70
C PRO A 175 21.28 -9.54 -21.50
N VAL A 176 20.84 -9.45 -20.25
CA VAL A 176 19.57 -8.81 -19.90
C VAL A 176 19.71 -7.91 -18.69
N GLU A 177 19.00 -6.78 -18.73
CA GLU A 177 18.79 -5.97 -17.55
C GLU A 177 17.47 -6.36 -16.89
N THR A 178 17.54 -6.64 -15.60
CA THR A 178 16.37 -7.13 -14.86
C THR A 178 15.81 -6.08 -13.91
N GLY A 179 14.49 -5.91 -13.98
CA GLY A 179 13.73 -5.10 -13.04
C GLY A 179 13.28 -5.87 -11.80
N GLN A 180 12.13 -5.45 -11.25
CA GLN A 180 11.58 -6.04 -10.03
C GLN A 180 10.98 -7.44 -10.24
N LEU A 181 10.95 -8.21 -9.16
CA LEU A 181 10.26 -9.49 -9.09
C LEU A 181 8.76 -9.26 -8.89
N VAL A 182 7.94 -9.98 -9.63
CA VAL A 182 6.48 -9.92 -9.60
C VAL A 182 5.93 -11.29 -9.18
N ASN A 183 5.06 -11.32 -8.19
CA ASN A 183 4.42 -12.53 -7.68
C ASN A 183 5.41 -13.67 -7.33
N ASP A 184 6.61 -13.34 -6.84
CA ASP A 184 7.68 -14.25 -6.42
C ASP A 184 8.18 -15.23 -7.50
N THR A 185 7.64 -15.19 -8.70
CA THR A 185 7.95 -16.15 -9.78
C THR A 185 8.33 -15.50 -11.10
N LEU A 186 7.86 -14.29 -11.36
CA LEU A 186 8.07 -13.57 -12.59
C LEU A 186 8.96 -12.35 -12.36
N ARG A 187 9.89 -12.11 -13.26
CA ARG A 187 10.75 -10.94 -13.24
C ARG A 187 10.52 -10.08 -14.46
N VAL A 188 10.48 -8.77 -14.25
CA VAL A 188 10.47 -7.79 -15.33
C VAL A 188 11.84 -7.78 -15.99
N ILE A 189 11.87 -7.77 -17.32
CA ILE A 189 13.09 -7.49 -18.09
C ILE A 189 12.98 -6.06 -18.61
N ASP A 190 13.99 -5.27 -18.26
CA ASP A 190 14.08 -3.87 -18.67
C ASP A 190 14.67 -3.73 -20.05
N GLU A 191 15.74 -4.52 -20.35
CA GLU A 191 16.43 -4.53 -21.63
C GLU A 191 16.98 -5.92 -21.96
N GLY A 192 17.16 -6.21 -23.26
CA GLY A 192 17.86 -7.40 -23.74
C GLY A 192 16.98 -8.42 -24.47
N ILE A 193 15.65 -8.38 -24.34
CA ILE A 193 14.74 -9.28 -25.06
C ILE A 193 13.55 -8.52 -25.64
N SER A 194 12.96 -9.11 -26.67
CA SER A 194 11.77 -8.61 -27.35
C SER A 194 10.53 -9.45 -26.99
N PRO A 195 9.30 -8.91 -27.10
CA PRO A 195 8.07 -9.66 -26.78
C PRO A 195 7.88 -10.91 -27.63
N THR A 196 8.51 -10.99 -28.81
CA THR A 196 8.42 -12.10 -29.75
C THR A 196 9.50 -13.15 -29.54
N ASP A 197 10.50 -12.89 -28.70
CA ASP A 197 11.60 -13.81 -28.46
C ASP A 197 11.13 -15.07 -27.72
N ARG A 198 11.66 -16.21 -28.15
CA ARG A 198 11.47 -17.49 -27.48
C ARG A 198 12.64 -17.74 -26.55
N TYR A 199 12.39 -17.94 -25.27
CA TYR A 199 13.46 -18.17 -24.30
C TYR A 199 13.37 -19.56 -23.64
N VAL A 200 14.48 -20.05 -23.13
CA VAL A 200 14.57 -21.36 -22.50
C VAL A 200 14.07 -21.29 -21.07
N THR A 201 13.03 -22.06 -20.76
CA THR A 201 12.42 -22.11 -19.41
C THR A 201 12.93 -23.27 -18.55
N LYS A 202 13.37 -24.34 -19.18
CA LYS A 202 13.84 -25.58 -18.51
C LYS A 202 15.19 -26.03 -19.05
N ALA A 203 15.91 -26.78 -18.25
CA ALA A 203 17.19 -27.39 -18.64
C ALA A 203 18.31 -26.38 -18.95
N LEU A 204 18.34 -25.23 -18.30
CA LEU A 204 19.37 -24.19 -18.47
C LEU A 204 20.81 -24.73 -18.35
N LEU A 205 21.04 -25.71 -17.47
CA LEU A 205 22.36 -26.33 -17.27
C LEU A 205 22.79 -27.25 -18.43
N LYS A 206 21.87 -27.64 -19.32
CA LYS A 206 22.13 -28.54 -20.45
C LYS A 206 22.28 -27.79 -21.76
N VAL A 207 21.93 -26.52 -21.83
CA VAL A 207 22.01 -25.70 -23.05
C VAL A 207 23.23 -24.80 -23.00
N ARG A 208 23.79 -24.55 -24.18
CA ARG A 208 24.91 -23.62 -24.38
C ARG A 208 24.67 -22.78 -25.62
N ALA A 209 25.24 -21.59 -25.65
CA ALA A 209 25.19 -20.75 -26.86
C ALA A 209 25.75 -21.49 -28.08
N GLY A 210 25.07 -21.32 -29.23
CA GLY A 210 25.41 -21.99 -30.49
C GLY A 210 24.85 -23.43 -30.62
N MET A 211 24.17 -23.96 -29.60
CA MET A 211 23.62 -25.31 -29.64
C MET A 211 22.30 -25.34 -30.41
N PRO A 212 22.13 -26.25 -31.43
CA PRO A 212 20.84 -26.46 -32.07
C PRO A 212 19.91 -27.20 -31.10
N VAL A 213 18.67 -26.73 -31.01
CA VAL A 213 17.66 -27.30 -30.11
C VAL A 213 16.35 -27.56 -30.85
N ARG A 214 15.57 -28.51 -30.35
CA ARG A 214 14.20 -28.71 -30.79
C ARG A 214 13.25 -28.12 -29.74
N PRO A 215 12.73 -26.90 -29.98
CA PRO A 215 11.92 -26.24 -28.98
C PRO A 215 10.57 -26.95 -28.82
N VAL A 216 10.17 -27.16 -27.57
CA VAL A 216 8.81 -27.57 -27.19
C VAL A 216 8.17 -26.37 -26.53
N LEU A 217 7.14 -25.83 -27.14
CA LEU A 217 6.45 -24.65 -26.59
C LEU A 217 5.67 -25.04 -25.33
N GLU A 218 5.97 -24.39 -24.25
CA GLU A 218 5.20 -24.48 -23.02
C GLU A 218 4.05 -23.45 -23.13
N LYS A 219 2.81 -23.91 -23.05
CA LYS A 219 1.66 -22.98 -22.93
C LYS A 219 1.65 -22.43 -21.52
N ASN A 220 1.65 -21.11 -21.42
CA ASN A 220 1.39 -20.41 -20.15
C ASN A 220 -0.04 -20.61 -19.69
#